data_3441de2b2c05347b984aad0d9488d5b0
#
_entry.id   3441de2b2c05347b984aad0d9488d5b0
#
_cell.length_a   1.000
_cell.length_b   1.000
_cell.length_c   1.000
_cell.angle_alpha   90.00
_cell.angle_beta   90.00
_cell.angle_gamma   90.00
#
_symmetry.space_group_name_H-M   'P 1'
#
loop_
_entity.id
_entity.type
_entity.pdbx_description
1 polymer ?
#
loop_
_entity_poly.entity_id
_entity_poly.type
_entity_poly.pdbx_seq_one_letter_code
_entity_poly.pdbx_strand_id
1 'polypeptide(L)'
;NLTINGGNIQAYGGKDSAVIGCSDGGDLKGTIAINGGNIEARGGKYAAGIGGGNGGNITKKGKINIQCKQDNPMEIVARGGTNSAGIGGGKDQSSCEIVIKGHPRKRELLKIRAFASSAGNRINDAAAIGSGQDDAGNITIKDATVYADAPYAGADIGSGSLKGRPGKIHSITIDNSTIAARGSNKIAAGIGAGHGGSIDRIKISNSTYKGNSIGTSIYSSPAFNYR
;
A
#
# COMPACT_ATOMS: atom_id res chain seq x y z
N ASN A 1 1.26 -6.61 -18.57
CA ASN A 1 1.82 -5.31 -18.16
C ASN A 1 0.86 -4.19 -18.53
N LEU A 2 0.75 -3.20 -17.66
CA LEU A 2 0.02 -1.96 -17.86
C LEU A 2 0.99 -0.79 -17.68
N THR A 3 0.98 0.20 -18.58
CA THR A 3 1.82 1.38 -18.45
C THR A 3 1.01 2.65 -18.63
N ILE A 4 1.16 3.59 -17.69
CA ILE A 4 0.58 4.94 -17.73
C ILE A 4 1.74 5.93 -17.70
N ASN A 5 1.88 6.74 -18.76
CA ASN A 5 2.99 7.69 -18.90
C ASN A 5 2.59 9.13 -18.56
N GLY A 6 1.34 9.40 -18.28
CA GLY A 6 0.83 10.72 -17.93
C GLY A 6 -0.68 10.86 -18.11
N GLY A 7 -1.15 12.11 -18.05
CA GLY A 7 -2.57 12.44 -18.20
C GLY A 7 -3.27 12.69 -16.88
N ASN A 8 -4.54 13.12 -16.96
CA ASN A 8 -5.43 13.26 -15.82
C ASN A 8 -6.44 12.12 -15.88
N ILE A 9 -6.37 11.21 -14.93
CA ILE A 9 -7.18 9.99 -14.90
C ILE A 9 -8.04 10.01 -13.64
N GLN A 10 -9.35 9.99 -13.82
CA GLN A 10 -10.32 9.69 -12.77
C GLN A 10 -11.05 8.41 -13.15
N ALA A 11 -10.91 7.39 -12.34
CA ALA A 11 -11.49 6.09 -12.65
C ALA A 11 -12.07 5.39 -11.42
N TYR A 12 -13.13 4.63 -11.65
CA TYR A 12 -13.89 3.90 -10.64
C TYR A 12 -13.98 2.44 -11.04
N GLY A 13 -13.60 1.54 -10.17
CA GLY A 13 -13.67 0.10 -10.40
C GLY A 13 -15.11 -0.40 -10.38
N GLY A 14 -15.40 -1.36 -11.24
CA GLY A 14 -16.60 -2.16 -11.12
C GLY A 14 -16.60 -2.99 -9.83
N LYS A 15 -17.71 -3.62 -9.50
CA LYS A 15 -17.79 -4.51 -8.33
C LYS A 15 -16.63 -5.51 -8.37
N ASP A 16 -15.89 -5.60 -7.27
CA ASP A 16 -14.81 -6.58 -7.06
C ASP A 16 -13.57 -6.42 -7.99
N SER A 17 -13.48 -5.31 -8.73
CA SER A 17 -12.36 -5.05 -9.65
C SER A 17 -11.54 -3.84 -9.23
N ALA A 18 -10.20 -3.95 -9.32
CA ALA A 18 -9.32 -2.81 -9.20
C ALA A 18 -9.52 -1.86 -10.41
N VAL A 19 -9.34 -0.57 -10.19
CA VAL A 19 -9.41 0.41 -11.28
C VAL A 19 -8.20 0.28 -12.21
N ILE A 20 -7.04 0.24 -11.61
CA ILE A 20 -5.77 0.07 -12.31
C ILE A 20 -5.18 -1.25 -11.82
N GLY A 21 -5.45 -2.34 -12.55
CA GLY A 21 -4.98 -3.65 -12.13
C GLY A 21 -5.85 -4.81 -12.57
N CYS A 22 -6.23 -5.68 -11.62
CA CYS A 22 -6.91 -6.92 -11.90
C CYS A 22 -8.40 -6.87 -11.57
N SER A 23 -9.17 -7.65 -12.31
CA SER A 23 -10.57 -7.93 -12.00
C SER A 23 -10.71 -8.97 -10.88
N ASP A 24 -11.96 -9.30 -10.53
CA ASP A 24 -12.31 -10.38 -9.61
C ASP A 24 -11.68 -11.71 -10.03
N GLY A 25 -11.05 -12.40 -9.09
CA GLY A 25 -10.30 -13.64 -9.35
C GLY A 25 -9.06 -13.50 -10.25
N GLY A 26 -8.77 -12.30 -10.75
CA GLY A 26 -7.67 -12.06 -11.68
C GLY A 26 -6.30 -11.95 -11.01
N ASP A 27 -5.29 -12.60 -11.60
CA ASP A 27 -3.91 -12.60 -11.10
C ASP A 27 -3.08 -11.45 -11.68
N LEU A 28 -2.38 -10.70 -10.81
CA LEU A 28 -1.32 -9.79 -11.25
C LEU A 28 0.00 -10.55 -11.41
N LYS A 29 0.34 -10.92 -12.63
CA LYS A 29 1.60 -11.61 -12.97
C LYS A 29 2.66 -10.69 -13.57
N GLY A 30 2.27 -9.50 -14.00
CA GLY A 30 3.13 -8.52 -14.66
C GLY A 30 3.32 -7.24 -13.84
N THR A 31 3.71 -6.18 -14.52
CA THR A 31 3.97 -4.88 -13.91
C THR A 31 2.86 -3.88 -14.23
N ILE A 32 2.38 -3.19 -13.20
CA ILE A 32 1.67 -1.92 -13.34
C ILE A 32 2.72 -0.82 -13.21
N ALA A 33 3.02 -0.12 -14.29
CA ALA A 33 3.98 0.97 -14.32
C ALA A 33 3.24 2.31 -14.49
N ILE A 34 3.43 3.23 -13.53
CA ILE A 34 2.89 4.59 -13.60
C ILE A 34 4.07 5.56 -13.57
N ASN A 35 4.30 6.25 -14.68
CA ASN A 35 5.49 7.07 -14.91
C ASN A 35 5.17 8.58 -14.90
N GLY A 36 3.92 8.98 -14.70
CA GLY A 36 3.50 10.37 -14.66
C GLY A 36 1.98 10.52 -14.60
N GLY A 37 1.53 11.76 -14.48
CA GLY A 37 0.11 12.13 -14.49
C GLY A 37 -0.50 12.35 -13.11
N ASN A 38 -1.74 12.85 -13.12
CA ASN A 38 -2.58 12.99 -11.93
C ASN A 38 -3.65 11.90 -11.98
N ILE A 39 -3.68 11.04 -10.97
CA ILE A 39 -4.52 9.84 -10.99
C ILE A 39 -5.37 9.81 -9.73
N GLU A 40 -6.68 9.73 -9.90
CA GLU A 40 -7.63 9.35 -8.88
C GLU A 40 -8.21 7.97 -9.21
N ALA A 41 -7.84 6.97 -8.42
CA ALA A 41 -8.25 5.59 -8.60
C ALA A 41 -9.06 5.10 -7.40
N ARG A 42 -10.32 4.72 -7.61
CA ARG A 42 -11.20 4.17 -6.58
C ARG A 42 -11.59 2.75 -6.94
N GLY A 43 -11.06 1.78 -6.22
CA GLY A 43 -11.38 0.36 -6.38
C GLY A 43 -12.85 0.05 -6.14
N GLY A 44 -13.33 -1.02 -6.74
CA GLY A 44 -14.66 -1.56 -6.46
C GLY A 44 -14.77 -2.10 -5.04
N LYS A 45 -15.93 -2.69 -4.70
CA LYS A 45 -16.30 -3.01 -3.31
C LYS A 45 -15.24 -3.78 -2.51
N TYR A 46 -14.55 -4.72 -3.13
CA TYR A 46 -13.54 -5.59 -2.48
C TYR A 46 -12.19 -5.57 -3.22
N ALA A 47 -11.87 -4.47 -3.87
CA ALA A 47 -10.71 -4.35 -4.72
C ALA A 47 -9.85 -3.14 -4.39
N ALA A 48 -8.57 -3.21 -4.71
CA ALA A 48 -7.64 -2.11 -4.55
C ALA A 48 -7.97 -0.95 -5.52
N GLY A 49 -7.55 0.26 -5.18
CA GLY A 49 -7.54 1.36 -6.13
C GLY A 49 -6.55 1.05 -7.26
N ILE A 50 -5.33 0.68 -6.91
CA ILE A 50 -4.26 0.26 -7.83
C ILE A 50 -3.74 -1.09 -7.36
N GLY A 51 -3.93 -2.16 -8.17
CA GLY A 51 -3.42 -3.49 -7.84
C GLY A 51 -4.40 -4.64 -8.03
N GLY A 52 -4.76 -5.34 -6.95
CA GLY A 52 -5.57 -6.55 -6.99
C GLY A 52 -7.08 -6.32 -6.95
N GLY A 53 -7.83 -7.15 -7.64
CA GLY A 53 -9.28 -7.32 -7.49
C GLY A 53 -9.63 -8.15 -6.25
N ASN A 54 -10.88 -8.59 -6.11
CA ASN A 54 -11.29 -9.48 -5.04
C ASN A 54 -10.81 -10.92 -5.33
N GLY A 55 -10.28 -11.64 -4.32
CA GLY A 55 -9.97 -13.07 -4.40
C GLY A 55 -8.93 -13.52 -5.44
N GLY A 56 -8.33 -12.62 -6.23
CA GLY A 56 -7.24 -12.97 -7.15
C GLY A 56 -5.90 -13.11 -6.43
N ASN A 57 -4.93 -13.75 -7.05
CA ASN A 57 -3.59 -13.85 -6.49
C ASN A 57 -2.67 -12.77 -7.08
N ILE A 58 -2.14 -11.89 -6.22
CA ILE A 58 -0.98 -11.12 -6.62
C ILE A 58 0.23 -12.04 -6.43
N THR A 59 0.74 -12.57 -7.53
CA THR A 59 1.86 -13.50 -7.49
C THR A 59 3.15 -12.78 -7.09
N LYS A 60 4.14 -13.50 -6.56
CA LYS A 60 5.49 -12.97 -6.30
C LYS A 60 6.16 -12.33 -7.52
N LYS A 61 5.65 -12.58 -8.73
CA LYS A 61 6.12 -11.99 -10.00
C LYS A 61 5.42 -10.68 -10.34
N GLY A 62 4.30 -10.37 -9.71
CA GLY A 62 3.60 -9.11 -9.91
C GLY A 62 4.38 -7.93 -9.29
N LYS A 63 4.25 -6.75 -9.90
CA LYS A 63 4.90 -5.53 -9.43
C LYS A 63 4.03 -4.30 -9.66
N ILE A 64 3.97 -3.42 -8.67
CA ILE A 64 3.46 -2.05 -8.84
C ILE A 64 4.65 -1.10 -8.79
N ASN A 65 4.90 -0.39 -9.87
CA ASN A 65 6.01 0.53 -10.00
C ASN A 65 5.51 1.94 -10.34
N ILE A 66 5.54 2.83 -9.36
CA ILE A 66 5.16 4.23 -9.49
C ILE A 66 6.43 5.06 -9.51
N GLN A 67 6.70 5.77 -10.61
CA GLN A 67 7.95 6.49 -10.76
C GLN A 67 7.73 7.87 -11.39
N CYS A 68 8.08 8.92 -10.65
CA CYS A 68 8.18 10.26 -11.21
C CYS A 68 9.54 10.43 -11.92
N LYS A 69 9.53 10.30 -13.24
CA LYS A 69 10.77 10.38 -14.06
C LYS A 69 11.09 11.78 -14.56
N GLN A 70 10.12 12.67 -14.54
CA GLN A 70 10.23 14.02 -15.10
C GLN A 70 10.13 15.07 -14.00
N ASP A 71 10.53 16.28 -14.32
CA ASP A 71 10.39 17.46 -13.43
C ASP A 71 8.95 17.96 -13.30
N ASN A 72 7.97 17.22 -13.79
CA ASN A 72 6.55 17.54 -13.68
C ASN A 72 5.94 16.95 -12.41
N PRO A 73 5.10 17.69 -11.68
CA PRO A 73 4.37 17.17 -10.55
C PRO A 73 3.50 15.97 -10.94
N MET A 74 3.47 14.98 -10.06
CA MET A 74 2.68 13.78 -10.18
C MET A 74 1.93 13.55 -8.87
N GLU A 75 0.61 13.44 -8.94
CA GLU A 75 -0.21 13.15 -7.77
C GLU A 75 -1.05 11.89 -8.01
N ILE A 76 -1.01 10.98 -7.06
CA ILE A 76 -1.83 9.76 -7.08
C ILE A 76 -2.67 9.72 -5.82
N VAL A 77 -3.98 9.65 -5.99
CA VAL A 77 -4.96 9.38 -4.95
C VAL A 77 -5.56 8.01 -5.20
N ALA A 78 -5.21 7.04 -4.39
CA ALA A 78 -5.69 5.67 -4.52
C ALA A 78 -6.54 5.27 -3.31
N ARG A 79 -7.76 4.82 -3.56
CA ARG A 79 -8.70 4.38 -2.54
C ARG A 79 -9.12 2.93 -2.78
N GLY A 80 -8.89 2.09 -1.81
CA GLY A 80 -9.40 0.72 -1.81
C GLY A 80 -10.88 0.68 -1.44
N GLY A 81 -11.57 -0.33 -1.91
CA GLY A 81 -12.88 -0.72 -1.41
C GLY A 81 -12.77 -1.44 -0.06
N THR A 82 -13.86 -2.01 0.39
CA THR A 82 -13.96 -2.68 1.69
C THR A 82 -12.87 -3.75 1.86
N ASN A 83 -12.09 -3.65 2.93
CA ASN A 83 -10.99 -4.57 3.26
C ASN A 83 -9.91 -4.67 2.17
N SER A 84 -9.70 -3.60 1.43
CA SER A 84 -8.78 -3.57 0.30
C SER A 84 -7.83 -2.39 0.39
N ALA A 85 -6.62 -2.55 -0.12
CA ALA A 85 -5.60 -1.52 -0.10
C ALA A 85 -5.93 -0.38 -1.07
N GLY A 86 -5.46 0.82 -0.77
CA GLY A 86 -5.40 1.89 -1.76
C GLY A 86 -4.46 1.50 -2.91
N ILE A 87 -3.24 1.07 -2.57
CA ILE A 87 -2.22 0.57 -3.50
C ILE A 87 -1.77 -0.80 -3.00
N GLY A 88 -2.06 -1.87 -3.76
CA GLY A 88 -1.64 -3.22 -3.42
C GLY A 88 -2.71 -4.29 -3.56
N GLY A 89 -2.96 -5.07 -2.51
CA GLY A 89 -3.91 -6.20 -2.55
C GLY A 89 -5.38 -5.79 -2.44
N GLY A 90 -6.25 -6.46 -3.14
CA GLY A 90 -7.70 -6.46 -2.87
C GLY A 90 -8.03 -7.28 -1.63
N LYS A 91 -9.33 -7.46 -1.35
CA LYS A 91 -9.78 -8.26 -0.21
C LYS A 91 -9.26 -9.69 -0.29
N ASP A 92 -8.86 -10.25 0.84
CA ASP A 92 -8.30 -11.61 0.98
C ASP A 92 -7.06 -11.87 0.11
N GLN A 93 -6.29 -10.80 -0.19
CA GLN A 93 -5.11 -10.90 -1.04
C GLN A 93 -3.83 -10.42 -0.37
N SER A 94 -2.74 -11.12 -0.71
CA SER A 94 -1.37 -10.63 -0.56
C SER A 94 -1.10 -9.44 -1.48
N SER A 95 -0.03 -8.70 -1.25
CA SER A 95 0.47 -7.76 -2.25
C SER A 95 1.76 -8.24 -2.91
N CYS A 96 2.01 -7.71 -4.11
CA CYS A 96 3.28 -7.88 -4.82
C CYS A 96 4.36 -6.93 -4.27
N GLU A 97 5.50 -6.90 -4.95
CA GLU A 97 6.48 -5.84 -4.79
C GLU A 97 5.87 -4.48 -5.16
N ILE A 98 5.98 -3.50 -4.26
CA ILE A 98 5.54 -2.12 -4.49
C ILE A 98 6.77 -1.21 -4.45
N VAL A 99 7.00 -0.48 -5.54
CA VAL A 99 8.06 0.51 -5.66
C VAL A 99 7.45 1.87 -5.97
N ILE A 100 7.70 2.83 -5.10
CA ILE A 100 7.32 4.24 -5.25
C ILE A 100 8.62 5.04 -5.27
N LYS A 101 8.93 5.68 -6.41
CA LYS A 101 10.18 6.41 -6.59
C LYS A 101 9.93 7.77 -7.20
N GLY A 102 10.18 8.82 -6.42
CA GLY A 102 10.09 10.20 -6.85
C GLY A 102 11.35 10.72 -7.54
N HIS A 103 11.39 12.04 -7.71
CA HIS A 103 12.54 12.71 -8.26
C HIS A 103 13.63 12.91 -7.18
N PRO A 104 14.88 12.52 -7.40
CA PRO A 104 15.91 12.43 -6.34
C PRO A 104 16.27 13.77 -5.68
N ARG A 105 15.98 14.88 -6.33
CA ARG A 105 16.26 16.23 -5.81
C ARG A 105 15.01 17.03 -5.42
N LYS A 106 13.81 16.52 -5.78
CA LYS A 106 12.52 17.23 -5.64
C LYS A 106 11.44 16.25 -5.21
N ARG A 107 11.56 15.70 -3.99
CA ARG A 107 10.61 14.70 -3.48
C ARG A 107 9.16 15.17 -3.42
N GLU A 108 8.93 16.47 -3.42
CA GLU A 108 7.61 17.09 -3.45
C GLU A 108 6.89 16.92 -4.80
N LEU A 109 7.61 16.57 -5.87
CA LEU A 109 7.01 16.33 -7.18
C LEU A 109 6.19 15.03 -7.22
N LEU A 110 6.52 14.02 -6.39
CA LEU A 110 5.69 12.83 -6.28
C LEU A 110 4.89 12.86 -4.98
N LYS A 111 3.58 13.00 -5.10
CA LYS A 111 2.64 12.94 -3.99
C LYS A 111 1.75 11.71 -4.12
N ILE A 112 1.76 10.88 -3.09
CA ILE A 112 0.91 9.69 -2.99
C ILE A 112 -0.04 9.88 -1.82
N ARG A 113 -1.33 9.65 -2.05
CA ARG A 113 -2.36 9.58 -1.02
C ARG A 113 -3.09 8.25 -1.15
N ALA A 114 -2.80 7.34 -0.26
CA ALA A 114 -3.37 5.99 -0.26
C ALA A 114 -4.31 5.79 0.92
N PHE A 115 -5.47 5.22 0.66
CA PHE A 115 -6.50 4.97 1.66
C PHE A 115 -7.01 3.54 1.54
N ALA A 116 -6.96 2.80 2.61
CA ALA A 116 -7.71 1.56 2.72
C ALA A 116 -9.10 1.83 3.30
N SER A 117 -10.00 0.87 3.18
CA SER A 117 -11.34 0.92 3.76
C SER A 117 -11.66 -0.35 4.54
N SER A 118 -12.52 -0.23 5.54
CA SER A 118 -12.95 -1.33 6.41
C SER A 118 -14.42 -1.67 6.22
N ALA A 119 -14.78 -2.92 6.53
CA ALA A 119 -16.17 -3.35 6.69
C ALA A 119 -16.76 -3.00 8.09
N GLY A 120 -16.01 -2.27 8.93
CA GLY A 120 -16.38 -2.03 10.32
C GLY A 120 -16.05 -3.18 11.28
N ASN A 121 -15.41 -4.22 10.79
CA ASN A 121 -14.94 -5.36 11.60
C ASN A 121 -13.51 -5.08 12.05
N ARG A 122 -13.32 -4.80 13.34
CA ARG A 122 -12.08 -4.28 13.95
C ARG A 122 -10.81 -5.13 13.82
N ILE A 123 -10.85 -6.26 13.13
CA ILE A 123 -9.73 -7.20 13.04
C ILE A 123 -9.44 -7.71 11.62
N ASN A 124 -10.20 -7.25 10.63
CA ASN A 124 -10.05 -7.65 9.23
C ASN A 124 -9.91 -6.41 8.37
N ASP A 125 -8.73 -5.83 8.33
CA ASP A 125 -8.48 -4.58 7.62
C ASP A 125 -7.27 -4.70 6.68
N ALA A 126 -7.33 -3.97 5.58
CA ALA A 126 -6.24 -3.84 4.64
C ALA A 126 -5.23 -2.76 5.04
N ALA A 127 -4.02 -2.86 4.52
CA ALA A 127 -3.07 -1.76 4.55
C ALA A 127 -3.47 -0.67 3.53
N ALA A 128 -3.09 0.58 3.76
CA ALA A 128 -3.31 1.63 2.75
C ALA A 128 -2.34 1.45 1.57
N ILE A 129 -1.07 1.15 1.85
CA ILE A 129 -0.07 0.72 0.87
C ILE A 129 0.46 -0.64 1.31
N GLY A 130 0.13 -1.70 0.56
CA GLY A 130 0.54 -3.06 0.89
C GLY A 130 -0.51 -4.12 0.62
N SER A 131 -0.71 -5.07 1.53
CA SER A 131 -1.68 -6.15 1.30
C SER A 131 -3.11 -5.75 1.63
N GLY A 132 -4.03 -6.51 1.09
CA GLY A 132 -5.42 -6.53 1.54
C GLY A 132 -5.51 -7.08 2.96
N GLN A 133 -5.76 -8.38 3.09
CA GLN A 133 -5.89 -9.01 4.41
C GLN A 133 -4.89 -10.16 4.62
N ASP A 134 -3.78 -10.19 3.90
CA ASP A 134 -2.80 -11.27 3.89
C ASP A 134 -1.35 -10.70 3.89
N ASP A 135 -0.38 -11.48 3.43
CA ASP A 135 1.03 -11.10 3.38
C ASP A 135 1.28 -9.93 2.41
N ALA A 136 2.23 -9.08 2.75
CA ALA A 136 2.72 -8.05 1.84
C ALA A 136 4.08 -8.43 1.26
N GLY A 137 4.30 -8.08 -0.01
CA GLY A 137 5.61 -8.12 -0.64
C GLY A 137 6.54 -7.04 -0.11
N ASN A 138 7.69 -6.88 -0.75
CA ASN A 138 8.59 -5.78 -0.42
C ASN A 138 7.99 -4.44 -0.80
N ILE A 139 8.12 -3.46 0.09
CA ILE A 139 7.70 -2.08 -0.16
C ILE A 139 8.93 -1.18 -0.16
N THR A 140 9.16 -0.45 -1.25
CA THR A 140 10.22 0.55 -1.36
C THR A 140 9.62 1.90 -1.68
N ILE A 141 9.91 2.89 -0.84
CA ILE A 141 9.49 4.29 -1.03
C ILE A 141 10.75 5.15 -1.00
N LYS A 142 10.98 5.88 -2.08
CA LYS A 142 12.16 6.74 -2.20
C LYS A 142 11.81 8.07 -2.86
N ASP A 143 12.41 9.16 -2.36
CA ASP A 143 12.30 10.50 -2.95
C ASP A 143 10.83 10.95 -3.14
N ALA A 144 9.93 10.68 -2.19
CA ALA A 144 8.49 10.91 -2.35
C ALA A 144 7.85 11.53 -1.10
N THR A 145 6.70 12.16 -1.32
CA THR A 145 5.79 12.57 -0.24
C THR A 145 4.58 11.64 -0.22
N VAL A 146 4.39 10.92 0.88
CA VAL A 146 3.36 9.90 1.02
C VAL A 146 2.46 10.17 2.22
N TYR A 147 1.16 10.19 1.97
CA TYR A 147 0.11 10.10 2.98
C TYR A 147 -0.56 8.73 2.87
N ALA A 148 -0.55 7.97 3.93
CA ALA A 148 -1.18 6.67 4.00
C ALA A 148 -2.11 6.61 5.21
N ASP A 149 -3.32 6.09 5.00
CA ASP A 149 -4.35 5.99 6.03
C ASP A 149 -5.10 4.67 5.88
N ALA A 150 -4.91 3.79 6.82
CA ALA A 150 -5.59 2.51 6.90
C ALA A 150 -6.49 2.45 8.13
N PRO A 151 -7.56 1.62 8.10
CA PRO A 151 -8.43 1.41 9.25
C PRO A 151 -7.70 0.72 10.42
N TYR A 152 -8.43 0.46 11.47
CA TYR A 152 -8.02 0.05 12.81
C TYR A 152 -6.95 -1.05 12.89
N ALA A 153 -7.06 -2.14 12.13
CA ALA A 153 -6.18 -3.31 12.22
C ALA A 153 -5.16 -3.44 11.08
N GLY A 154 -5.31 -2.71 9.99
CA GLY A 154 -4.33 -2.66 8.89
C GLY A 154 -3.19 -1.68 9.17
N ALA A 155 -1.97 -1.98 8.74
CA ALA A 155 -0.88 -1.00 8.76
C ALA A 155 -1.15 0.12 7.72
N ASP A 156 -0.68 1.34 7.97
CA ASP A 156 -0.79 2.37 6.93
C ASP A 156 0.12 2.00 5.74
N ILE A 157 1.35 1.59 6.02
CA ILE A 157 2.29 1.06 5.03
C ILE A 157 2.77 -0.30 5.53
N GLY A 158 2.34 -1.39 4.85
CA GLY A 158 2.74 -2.72 5.26
C GLY A 158 1.74 -3.83 5.00
N SER A 159 1.48 -4.69 5.99
CA SER A 159 0.50 -5.76 5.84
C SER A 159 -0.88 -5.38 6.38
N GLY A 160 -1.90 -6.00 5.80
CA GLY A 160 -3.23 -6.02 6.38
C GLY A 160 -3.34 -7.01 7.54
N SER A 161 -4.55 -7.25 7.97
CA SER A 161 -4.89 -8.18 9.05
C SER A 161 -6.15 -8.97 8.73
N LEU A 162 -6.11 -10.27 8.98
CA LEU A 162 -7.24 -11.18 8.92
C LEU A 162 -7.28 -12.03 10.20
N LYS A 163 -8.45 -12.19 10.80
CA LYS A 163 -8.62 -13.03 12.00
C LYS A 163 -8.09 -14.45 11.75
N GLY A 164 -7.11 -14.87 12.56
CA GLY A 164 -6.48 -16.19 12.46
C GLY A 164 -5.42 -16.32 11.34
N ARG A 165 -5.21 -15.29 10.53
CA ARG A 165 -4.15 -15.20 9.52
C ARG A 165 -3.52 -13.81 9.54
N PRO A 166 -2.66 -13.53 10.51
CA PRO A 166 -1.98 -12.23 10.56
C PRO A 166 -1.01 -12.10 9.39
N GLY A 167 -1.05 -10.97 8.70
CA GLY A 167 -0.22 -10.73 7.53
C GLY A 167 1.26 -10.59 7.88
N LYS A 168 2.12 -11.22 7.08
CA LYS A 168 3.58 -11.05 7.14
C LYS A 168 4.05 -10.08 6.07
N ILE A 169 5.06 -9.28 6.40
CA ILE A 169 5.79 -8.47 5.42
C ILE A 169 7.28 -8.76 5.51
N HIS A 170 7.94 -8.94 4.37
CA HIS A 170 9.37 -9.23 4.37
C HIS A 170 10.22 -7.97 4.60
N SER A 171 10.02 -6.91 3.83
CA SER A 171 10.78 -5.69 4.04
C SER A 171 10.05 -4.42 3.63
N ILE A 172 10.31 -3.35 4.39
CA ILE A 172 9.95 -1.96 4.03
C ILE A 172 11.25 -1.15 4.01
N THR A 173 11.50 -0.47 2.89
CA THR A 173 12.61 0.46 2.75
C THR A 173 12.08 1.83 2.40
N ILE A 174 12.41 2.84 3.22
CA ILE A 174 12.02 4.24 3.01
C ILE A 174 13.29 5.09 3.04
N ASP A 175 13.51 5.86 1.99
CA ASP A 175 14.69 6.72 1.88
C ASP A 175 14.31 8.08 1.29
N ASN A 176 14.92 9.15 1.81
CA ASN A 176 14.75 10.54 1.36
C ASN A 176 13.28 10.93 1.11
N SER A 177 12.39 10.58 2.03
CA SER A 177 10.94 10.72 1.84
C SER A 177 10.26 11.42 3.02
N THR A 178 9.11 12.02 2.74
CA THR A 178 8.22 12.56 3.79
C THR A 178 7.00 11.66 3.89
N ILE A 179 6.80 11.03 5.05
CA ILE A 179 5.75 10.05 5.28
C ILE A 179 4.81 10.55 6.37
N ALA A 180 3.52 10.57 6.08
CA ALA A 180 2.46 10.72 7.06
C ALA A 180 1.60 9.44 7.05
N ALA A 181 1.72 8.63 8.12
CA ALA A 181 0.97 7.41 8.33
C ALA A 181 0.05 7.61 9.53
N ARG A 182 -1.20 7.97 9.28
CA ARG A 182 -2.08 8.60 10.29
C ARG A 182 -3.25 7.77 10.75
N GLY A 183 -3.30 6.50 10.46
CA GLY A 183 -4.43 5.71 10.93
C GLY A 183 -4.75 5.94 12.42
N SER A 184 -5.98 6.33 12.70
CA SER A 184 -6.45 6.65 14.05
C SER A 184 -6.84 5.40 14.83
N ASN A 185 -6.62 5.40 16.15
CA ASN A 185 -7.04 4.34 17.09
C ASN A 185 -6.58 2.94 16.70
N LYS A 186 -5.34 2.79 16.25
CA LYS A 186 -4.84 1.53 15.71
C LYS A 186 -4.34 0.56 16.77
N ILE A 187 -4.62 -0.71 16.50
CA ILE A 187 -3.90 -1.85 17.06
C ILE A 187 -2.82 -2.38 16.09
N ALA A 188 -2.62 -1.72 14.93
CA ALA A 188 -1.62 -2.02 13.93
C ALA A 188 -0.52 -0.94 13.90
N ALA A 189 0.60 -1.23 13.26
CA ALA A 189 1.66 -0.26 13.06
C ALA A 189 1.27 0.81 12.02
N GLY A 190 1.82 2.01 12.12
CA GLY A 190 1.79 2.98 11.04
C GLY A 190 2.65 2.50 9.87
N ILE A 191 3.90 2.09 10.14
CA ILE A 191 4.78 1.43 9.17
C ILE A 191 5.15 0.06 9.72
N GLY A 192 4.77 -1.03 9.02
CA GLY A 192 5.09 -2.38 9.45
C GLY A 192 3.97 -3.38 9.29
N ALA A 193 3.65 -4.12 10.35
CA ALA A 193 2.65 -5.16 10.28
C ALA A 193 1.26 -4.70 10.76
N GLY A 194 0.23 -5.25 10.16
CA GLY A 194 -1.14 -5.21 10.67
C GLY A 194 -1.28 -5.96 11.99
N HIS A 195 -2.46 -5.95 12.59
CA HIS A 195 -2.73 -6.59 13.88
C HIS A 195 -2.35 -8.07 13.88
N GLY A 196 -1.55 -8.46 14.86
CA GLY A 196 -1.02 -9.83 15.02
C GLY A 196 0.06 -10.21 14.01
N GLY A 197 0.34 -9.38 13.03
CA GLY A 197 1.29 -9.65 11.96
C GLY A 197 2.76 -9.49 12.35
N SER A 198 3.64 -9.80 11.41
CA SER A 198 5.08 -9.72 11.58
C SER A 198 5.78 -9.03 10.42
N ILE A 199 6.96 -8.49 10.70
CA ILE A 199 7.85 -7.90 9.71
C ILE A 199 9.28 -8.35 9.95
N ASP A 200 9.99 -8.72 8.86
CA ASP A 200 11.37 -9.18 8.99
C ASP A 200 12.34 -7.99 9.05
N ARG A 201 12.11 -6.93 8.27
CA ARG A 201 13.02 -5.77 8.22
C ARG A 201 12.33 -4.47 7.86
N ILE A 202 12.67 -3.40 8.60
CA ILE A 202 12.37 -2.01 8.23
C ILE A 202 13.68 -1.23 8.16
N LYS A 203 13.87 -0.49 7.07
CA LYS A 203 14.97 0.48 6.91
C LYS A 203 14.38 1.84 6.56
N ILE A 204 14.65 2.83 7.39
CA ILE A 204 14.26 4.23 7.14
C ILE A 204 15.51 5.10 7.23
N SER A 205 15.80 5.85 6.16
CA SER A 205 16.95 6.75 6.09
C SER A 205 16.54 8.09 5.48
N ASN A 206 17.21 9.17 5.90
CA ASN A 206 17.06 10.53 5.33
C ASN A 206 15.61 11.02 5.22
N SER A 207 14.71 10.52 6.06
CA SER A 207 13.27 10.69 5.90
C SER A 207 12.61 11.34 7.11
N THR A 208 11.52 12.05 6.87
CA THR A 208 10.65 12.57 7.92
C THR A 208 9.44 11.67 8.06
N TYR A 209 9.15 11.24 9.28
CA TYR A 209 7.99 10.42 9.59
C TYR A 209 7.07 11.14 10.59
N LYS A 210 5.78 11.14 10.30
CA LYS A 210 4.73 11.60 11.21
C LYS A 210 3.60 10.56 11.23
N GLY A 211 3.42 9.88 12.33
CA GLY A 211 2.40 8.83 12.44
C GLY A 211 2.49 8.03 13.73
N ASN A 212 1.88 6.87 13.72
CA ASN A 212 1.86 5.92 14.82
C ASN A 212 3.17 5.11 14.91
N SER A 213 3.14 3.96 15.57
CA SER A 213 4.29 3.09 15.76
C SER A 213 4.92 2.58 14.45
N ILE A 214 6.21 2.27 14.51
CA ILE A 214 6.95 1.59 13.45
C ILE A 214 7.30 0.19 13.98
N GLY A 215 7.06 -0.86 13.18
CA GLY A 215 7.38 -2.25 13.54
C GLY A 215 6.17 -3.17 13.55
N THR A 216 6.01 -3.92 14.64
CA THR A 216 4.88 -4.83 14.83
C THR A 216 3.78 -4.17 15.67
N SER A 217 2.57 -4.73 15.64
CA SER A 217 1.48 -4.26 16.49
C SER A 217 1.73 -4.56 17.97
N ILE A 218 1.06 -3.82 18.86
CA ILE A 218 1.19 -4.00 20.34
C ILE A 218 0.82 -5.39 20.86
N TYR A 219 0.16 -6.21 20.07
CA TYR A 219 -0.21 -7.59 20.42
C TYR A 219 0.66 -8.67 19.74
N SER A 220 1.72 -8.28 19.02
CA SER A 220 2.69 -9.22 18.46
C SER A 220 3.94 -9.27 19.36
N SER A 221 4.26 -10.43 19.90
CA SER A 221 5.57 -10.72 20.48
C SER A 221 6.50 -11.21 19.35
N PRO A 222 7.78 -10.92 19.32
CA PRO A 222 8.71 -10.27 20.22
C PRO A 222 9.41 -9.00 19.69
N ALA A 223 10.17 -8.39 20.59
CA ALA A 223 10.91 -7.15 20.41
C ALA A 223 11.71 -7.00 19.10
N PHE A 224 11.51 -5.88 18.42
CA PHE A 224 12.33 -5.46 17.31
C PHE A 224 13.58 -4.73 17.83
N ASN A 225 14.77 -5.20 17.49
CA ASN A 225 16.01 -4.47 17.74
C ASN A 225 16.27 -3.49 16.59
N TYR A 226 16.23 -2.20 16.87
CA TYR A 226 16.70 -1.16 15.96
C TYR A 226 18.22 -1.24 15.86
N ARG A 227 18.75 -1.36 14.68
CA ARG A 227 20.14 -1.10 14.34
C ARG A 227 20.24 -0.07 13.24
#